data_bb1fd1de5e957d290e1794cec20d878f
#
_entry.id   bb1fd1de5e957d290e1794cec20d878f
#
_cell.length_a   1.000
_cell.length_b   1.000
_cell.length_c   1.000
_cell.angle_alpha   90.00
_cell.angle_beta   90.00
_cell.angle_gamma   90.00
#
_symmetry.space_group_name_H-M   'P 1'
#
loop_
_entity.id
_entity.type
_entity.pdbx_description
1 polymer ?
#
loop_
_entity_poly.entity_id
_entity_poly.type
_entity_poly.pdbx_seq_one_letter_code
_entity_poly.pdbx_strand_id
1 'polypeptide(L)'
;MRTPKDLQAHAAKYLRNHFAEALADPAALNLDWPLHPPTATAAARDIKATRDFIRAWQRWPHQEEVIYESRNWSRAGLGTNDVPTRVVLTGAARITAAAGLMPDYNRALQRAHDIAAIFPASTDFAATVRRTYNQWKDLSTYDLRCLGPCLTWLRANPHSGEWERAVPVEGVDGKWIGTHRRLLLALLVPFGITDLGLRRSDARLRLRYLNHAPALSDIEIPLADAATLFPDTPPRVLIVENKQTFLALPALADASPTTIAILGSGTAAHQLQALGWLHHADITYWGDLDAAGFAILNAVRAHFPHTTSLLMDPATVTKFQHLAVPDPGDGSATLTHLTTEEQRAYRLLYTKGRLRIEQERIPFADACAAIREALP
;
A
#
# COMPACT_ATOMS: atom_id res chain seq x y z
N MET A 1 36.12 -3.28 -19.05
CA MET A 1 35.66 -3.25 -20.46
C MET A 1 34.29 -3.91 -20.52
N ARG A 2 33.30 -3.26 -21.08
CA ARG A 2 31.92 -3.75 -21.20
C ARG A 2 31.64 -4.15 -22.64
N THR A 3 31.09 -5.33 -22.84
CA THR A 3 30.85 -5.94 -24.16
C THR A 3 29.40 -5.75 -24.62
N PRO A 4 29.06 -6.01 -25.89
CA PRO A 4 27.68 -6.05 -26.37
C PRO A 4 26.78 -6.99 -25.56
N LYS A 5 27.30 -8.10 -25.01
CA LYS A 5 26.57 -9.01 -24.15
C LYS A 5 26.20 -8.35 -22.80
N ASP A 6 27.11 -7.55 -22.27
CA ASP A 6 26.86 -6.79 -21.05
C ASP A 6 25.80 -5.69 -21.29
N LEU A 7 25.82 -5.08 -22.50
CA LEU A 7 24.79 -4.14 -22.92
C LEU A 7 23.40 -4.79 -22.95
N GLN A 8 23.29 -6.00 -23.51
CA GLN A 8 22.01 -6.73 -23.55
C GLN A 8 21.43 -6.90 -22.14
N ALA A 9 22.25 -7.36 -21.20
CA ALA A 9 21.83 -7.56 -19.80
C ALA A 9 21.43 -6.23 -19.14
N HIS A 10 22.20 -5.16 -19.42
CA HIS A 10 21.94 -3.84 -18.89
C HIS A 10 20.64 -3.23 -19.47
N ALA A 11 20.44 -3.31 -20.76
CA ALA A 11 19.25 -2.84 -21.46
C ALA A 11 17.98 -3.60 -20.98
N ALA A 12 18.10 -4.91 -20.76
CA ALA A 12 17.00 -5.70 -20.20
C ALA A 12 16.64 -5.29 -18.77
N LYS A 13 17.64 -4.97 -17.93
CA LYS A 13 17.41 -4.43 -16.58
C LYS A 13 16.78 -3.05 -16.63
N TYR A 14 17.26 -2.19 -17.50
CA TYR A 14 16.72 -0.86 -17.71
C TYR A 14 15.24 -0.91 -18.11
N LEU A 15 14.89 -1.71 -19.10
CA LEU A 15 13.51 -1.87 -19.57
C LEU A 15 12.56 -2.40 -18.51
N ARG A 16 13.00 -3.34 -17.64
CA ARG A 16 12.13 -3.81 -16.55
C ARG A 16 11.58 -2.67 -15.68
N ASN A 17 12.38 -1.62 -15.48
CA ASN A 17 12.00 -0.47 -14.68
C ASN A 17 11.23 0.59 -15.48
N HIS A 18 11.43 0.66 -16.82
CA HIS A 18 10.91 1.70 -17.69
C HIS A 18 9.93 1.19 -18.76
N PHE A 19 9.38 -0.02 -18.57
CA PHE A 19 8.56 -0.65 -19.62
C PHE A 19 7.24 0.12 -19.85
N ALA A 20 6.64 0.65 -18.79
CA ALA A 20 5.44 1.49 -18.90
C ALA A 20 5.73 2.80 -19.66
N GLU A 21 6.89 3.39 -19.42
CA GLU A 21 7.36 4.60 -20.13
C GLU A 21 7.62 4.29 -21.60
N ALA A 22 8.24 3.11 -21.87
CA ALA A 22 8.48 2.64 -23.24
C ALA A 22 7.19 2.50 -24.06
N LEU A 23 6.08 2.14 -23.42
CA LEU A 23 4.76 2.07 -24.07
C LEU A 23 4.10 3.44 -24.17
N ALA A 24 4.24 4.29 -23.15
CA ALA A 24 3.57 5.58 -23.08
C ALA A 24 4.19 6.62 -24.00
N ASP A 25 5.51 6.72 -24.00
CA ASP A 25 6.30 7.63 -24.84
C ASP A 25 7.56 6.92 -25.37
N PRO A 26 7.41 6.14 -26.44
CA PRO A 26 8.52 5.36 -27.00
C PRO A 26 9.73 6.19 -27.43
N ALA A 27 9.54 7.47 -27.78
CA ALA A 27 10.60 8.35 -28.26
C ALA A 27 11.42 8.97 -27.12
N ALA A 28 10.83 9.13 -25.94
CA ALA A 28 11.51 9.77 -24.81
C ALA A 28 12.57 8.89 -24.14
N LEU A 29 12.52 7.57 -24.34
CA LEU A 29 13.50 6.68 -23.75
C LEU A 29 14.89 6.88 -24.34
N ASN A 30 15.87 7.01 -23.45
CA ASN A 30 17.26 7.14 -23.82
C ASN A 30 18.13 6.31 -22.83
N LEU A 31 18.98 5.44 -23.37
CA LEU A 31 19.95 4.67 -22.62
C LEU A 31 21.36 5.06 -23.03
N ASP A 32 22.02 5.83 -22.19
CA ASP A 32 23.40 6.25 -22.33
C ASP A 32 24.30 5.41 -21.40
N TRP A 33 25.19 4.61 -21.98
CA TRP A 33 25.95 3.64 -21.21
C TRP A 33 27.44 3.67 -21.51
N PRO A 34 28.31 4.00 -20.54
CA PRO A 34 29.75 4.05 -20.71
C PRO A 34 30.33 2.64 -20.80
N LEU A 35 31.25 2.42 -21.73
CA LEU A 35 31.85 1.13 -22.02
C LEU A 35 33.10 0.81 -21.20
N HIS A 36 33.66 1.80 -20.52
CA HIS A 36 34.86 1.68 -19.69
C HIS A 36 36.05 1.05 -20.44
N PRO A 37 36.53 1.67 -21.53
CA PRO A 37 37.68 1.19 -22.28
C PRO A 37 38.93 1.16 -21.38
N PRO A 38 39.94 0.31 -21.71
CA PRO A 38 41.15 0.21 -20.90
C PRO A 38 41.99 1.48 -21.01
N THR A 39 42.74 1.79 -19.96
CA THR A 39 43.82 2.78 -19.99
C THR A 39 44.98 2.25 -20.83
N ALA A 40 45.92 3.11 -21.24
CA ALA A 40 47.12 2.70 -22.00
C ALA A 40 47.91 1.57 -21.27
N THR A 41 48.06 1.69 -19.97
CA THR A 41 48.75 0.69 -19.14
C THR A 41 48.00 -0.65 -19.08
N ALA A 42 46.65 -0.60 -18.95
CA ALA A 42 45.84 -1.81 -18.97
C ALA A 42 45.82 -2.46 -20.34
N ALA A 43 45.77 -1.67 -21.41
CA ALA A 43 45.84 -2.14 -22.79
C ALA A 43 47.19 -2.86 -23.10
N ALA A 44 48.29 -2.34 -22.57
CA ALA A 44 49.61 -2.97 -22.70
C ALA A 44 49.72 -4.32 -21.97
N ARG A 45 49.02 -4.47 -20.84
CA ARG A 45 49.03 -5.73 -20.07
C ARG A 45 48.26 -6.84 -20.74
N ASP A 46 47.17 -6.54 -21.46
CA ASP A 46 46.37 -7.54 -22.19
C ASP A 46 45.92 -6.98 -23.54
N ILE A 47 46.85 -7.08 -24.51
CA ILE A 47 46.64 -6.60 -25.87
C ILE A 47 45.53 -7.42 -26.56
N LYS A 48 45.43 -8.73 -26.26
CA LYS A 48 44.41 -9.61 -26.87
C LYS A 48 43.00 -9.17 -26.42
N ALA A 49 42.76 -9.05 -25.11
CA ALA A 49 41.47 -8.65 -24.61
C ALA A 49 41.09 -7.22 -25.09
N THR A 50 42.07 -6.31 -25.21
CA THR A 50 41.85 -4.97 -25.74
C THR A 50 41.39 -4.99 -27.21
N ARG A 51 42.04 -5.79 -28.06
CA ARG A 51 41.64 -5.94 -29.47
C ARG A 51 40.29 -6.64 -29.60
N ASP A 52 40.02 -7.65 -28.80
CA ASP A 52 38.75 -8.37 -28.80
C ASP A 52 37.60 -7.43 -28.36
N PHE A 53 37.80 -6.54 -27.37
CA PHE A 53 36.86 -5.53 -26.97
C PHE A 53 36.55 -4.53 -28.11
N ILE A 54 37.57 -3.99 -28.77
CA ILE A 54 37.36 -3.06 -29.90
C ILE A 54 36.60 -3.76 -31.05
N ARG A 55 37.05 -4.98 -31.42
CA ARG A 55 36.42 -5.76 -32.49
C ARG A 55 34.95 -6.11 -32.15
N ALA A 56 34.64 -6.40 -30.90
CA ALA A 56 33.28 -6.72 -30.49
C ALA A 56 32.33 -5.56 -30.79
N TRP A 57 32.76 -4.34 -30.53
CA TRP A 57 31.95 -3.13 -30.81
C TRP A 57 31.99 -2.74 -32.30
N GLN A 58 33.08 -2.94 -33.01
CA GLN A 58 33.12 -2.74 -34.47
C GLN A 58 32.17 -3.70 -35.21
N ARG A 59 31.81 -4.83 -34.62
CA ARG A 59 30.80 -5.76 -35.14
C ARG A 59 29.41 -5.46 -34.72
N TRP A 60 29.21 -4.46 -33.87
CA TRP A 60 27.87 -4.02 -33.47
C TRP A 60 27.11 -3.54 -34.72
N PRO A 61 25.88 -4.03 -34.96
CA PRO A 61 25.17 -3.75 -36.23
C PRO A 61 24.79 -2.31 -36.43
N HIS A 62 24.77 -1.50 -35.37
CA HIS A 62 24.36 -0.10 -35.38
C HIS A 62 25.49 0.77 -34.89
N GLN A 63 26.45 1.06 -35.80
CA GLN A 63 27.67 1.80 -35.49
C GLN A 63 27.39 3.24 -35.09
N GLU A 64 26.33 3.82 -35.60
CA GLU A 64 25.84 5.16 -35.25
C GLU A 64 25.51 5.35 -33.76
N GLU A 65 25.27 4.26 -33.05
CA GLU A 65 24.98 4.25 -31.62
C GLU A 65 26.23 4.20 -30.74
N VAL A 66 27.37 3.86 -31.32
CA VAL A 66 28.63 3.69 -30.58
C VAL A 66 29.50 4.92 -30.77
N ILE A 67 29.88 5.53 -29.66
CA ILE A 67 30.77 6.68 -29.65
C ILE A 67 32.19 6.19 -29.49
N TYR A 68 33.04 6.56 -30.46
CA TYR A 68 34.45 6.22 -30.48
C TYR A 68 35.30 7.46 -30.16
N GLU A 69 36.42 7.24 -29.49
CA GLU A 69 37.46 8.24 -29.25
C GLU A 69 38.79 7.73 -29.80
N SER A 70 39.49 8.55 -30.53
CA SER A 70 40.84 8.22 -30.98
C SER A 70 41.83 8.27 -29.81
N ARG A 71 42.47 7.15 -29.51
CA ARG A 71 43.41 7.02 -28.40
C ARG A 71 44.76 6.53 -28.92
N ASN A 72 45.81 7.27 -28.57
CA ASN A 72 47.20 6.87 -28.91
C ASN A 72 47.78 5.97 -27.80
N TRP A 73 48.00 4.74 -28.14
CA TRP A 73 48.61 3.71 -27.27
C TRP A 73 49.96 3.26 -27.79
N SER A 74 50.74 4.15 -28.45
CA SER A 74 52.05 3.84 -29.00
C SER A 74 53.02 3.25 -27.99
N ARG A 75 52.98 3.69 -26.71
CA ARG A 75 53.76 3.10 -25.62
C ARG A 75 53.38 1.67 -25.29
N ALA A 76 52.19 1.21 -25.68
CA ALA A 76 51.72 -0.16 -25.54
C ALA A 76 51.95 -0.99 -26.81
N GLY A 77 52.60 -0.44 -27.82
CA GLY A 77 52.80 -1.11 -29.10
C GLY A 77 51.54 -1.23 -29.96
N LEU A 78 50.49 -0.49 -29.64
CA LEU A 78 49.18 -0.59 -30.31
C LEU A 78 48.94 0.56 -31.29
N GLY A 79 49.74 1.63 -31.26
CA GLY A 79 49.54 2.82 -32.12
C GLY A 79 48.28 3.60 -31.74
N THR A 80 47.72 4.29 -32.75
CA THR A 80 46.46 5.04 -32.60
C THR A 80 45.31 4.13 -33.00
N ASN A 81 44.25 4.11 -32.13
CA ASN A 81 43.07 3.28 -32.32
C ASN A 81 41.82 4.11 -32.02
N ASP A 82 40.76 3.89 -32.77
CA ASP A 82 39.41 4.35 -32.42
C ASP A 82 38.80 3.36 -31.42
N VAL A 83 38.64 3.86 -30.21
CA VAL A 83 38.26 3.03 -29.05
C VAL A 83 36.81 3.35 -28.68
N PRO A 84 35.94 2.34 -28.59
CA PRO A 84 34.55 2.57 -28.18
C PRO A 84 34.50 2.97 -26.71
N THR A 85 33.87 4.12 -26.43
CA THR A 85 33.81 4.69 -25.08
C THR A 85 32.42 4.66 -24.48
N ARG A 86 31.40 4.70 -25.32
CA ARG A 86 30.01 4.85 -24.93
C ARG A 86 29.09 4.26 -25.98
N VAL A 87 27.92 3.78 -25.58
CA VAL A 87 26.81 3.46 -26.47
C VAL A 87 25.58 4.27 -26.05
N VAL A 88 24.87 4.84 -27.03
CA VAL A 88 23.66 5.64 -26.82
C VAL A 88 22.53 5.03 -27.65
N LEU A 89 21.53 4.49 -26.97
CA LEU A 89 20.35 3.92 -27.61
C LEU A 89 19.17 4.87 -27.38
N THR A 90 18.60 5.39 -28.46
CA THR A 90 17.46 6.30 -28.42
C THR A 90 16.19 5.62 -28.88
N GLY A 91 15.12 5.77 -28.09
CA GLY A 91 13.81 5.20 -28.35
C GLY A 91 13.63 3.76 -27.86
N ALA A 92 12.40 3.45 -27.47
CA ALA A 92 12.02 2.16 -26.91
C ALA A 92 12.35 0.97 -27.82
N ALA A 93 12.13 1.11 -29.14
CA ALA A 93 12.40 0.04 -30.11
C ALA A 93 13.86 -0.36 -30.13
N ARG A 94 14.78 0.62 -30.12
CA ARG A 94 16.23 0.36 -30.13
C ARG A 94 16.70 -0.29 -28.84
N ILE A 95 16.27 0.23 -27.68
CA ILE A 95 16.61 -0.32 -26.37
C ILE A 95 16.06 -1.73 -26.23
N THR A 96 14.85 -1.98 -26.70
CA THR A 96 14.19 -3.28 -26.66
C THR A 96 14.87 -4.30 -27.56
N ALA A 97 15.31 -3.89 -28.75
CA ALA A 97 16.09 -4.74 -29.67
C ALA A 97 17.43 -5.11 -29.03
N ALA A 98 18.16 -4.15 -28.47
CA ALA A 98 19.43 -4.39 -27.77
C ALA A 98 19.25 -5.31 -26.54
N ALA A 99 18.11 -5.23 -25.84
CA ALA A 99 17.75 -6.09 -24.74
C ALA A 99 17.35 -7.52 -25.14
N GLY A 100 17.03 -7.77 -26.41
CA GLY A 100 16.48 -9.03 -26.90
C GLY A 100 15.01 -9.27 -26.48
N LEU A 101 14.25 -8.20 -26.18
CA LEU A 101 12.88 -8.24 -25.66
C LEU A 101 11.82 -7.76 -26.65
N MET A 102 12.14 -7.69 -27.95
CA MET A 102 11.18 -7.27 -28.99
C MET A 102 9.88 -8.06 -29.00
N PRO A 103 9.89 -9.42 -28.86
CA PRO A 103 8.66 -10.18 -28.84
C PRO A 103 7.74 -9.79 -27.66
N ASP A 104 8.32 -9.55 -26.46
CA ASP A 104 7.56 -9.15 -25.27
C ASP A 104 6.99 -7.74 -25.43
N TYR A 105 7.77 -6.83 -25.98
CA TYR A 105 7.35 -5.46 -26.24
C TYR A 105 6.21 -5.42 -27.25
N ASN A 106 6.31 -6.17 -28.35
CA ASN A 106 5.25 -6.24 -29.37
C ASN A 106 3.96 -6.85 -28.82
N ARG A 107 4.06 -7.88 -27.96
CA ARG A 107 2.88 -8.45 -27.27
C ARG A 107 2.21 -7.42 -26.36
N ALA A 108 3.01 -6.63 -25.63
CA ALA A 108 2.46 -5.58 -24.78
C ALA A 108 1.82 -4.45 -25.58
N LEU A 109 2.42 -4.04 -26.70
CA LEU A 109 1.83 -3.07 -27.63
C LEU A 109 0.48 -3.56 -28.19
N GLN A 110 0.43 -4.84 -28.64
CA GLN A 110 -0.80 -5.42 -29.16
C GLN A 110 -1.88 -5.45 -28.08
N ARG A 111 -1.55 -5.91 -26.86
CA ARG A 111 -2.52 -5.93 -25.75
C ARG A 111 -2.98 -4.51 -25.38
N ALA A 112 -2.08 -3.52 -25.38
CA ALA A 112 -2.48 -2.12 -25.15
C ALA A 112 -3.42 -1.61 -26.23
N HIS A 113 -3.19 -2.00 -27.50
CA HIS A 113 -4.07 -1.69 -28.62
C HIS A 113 -5.46 -2.33 -28.44
N ASP A 114 -5.51 -3.60 -28.07
CA ASP A 114 -6.77 -4.33 -27.87
C ASP A 114 -7.59 -3.72 -26.72
N ILE A 115 -6.96 -3.33 -25.62
CA ILE A 115 -7.63 -2.61 -24.51
C ILE A 115 -8.10 -1.22 -24.98
N ALA A 116 -7.26 -0.48 -25.72
CA ALA A 116 -7.62 0.84 -26.22
C ALA A 116 -8.81 0.78 -27.21
N ALA A 117 -8.96 -0.33 -27.92
CA ALA A 117 -10.07 -0.55 -28.85
C ALA A 117 -11.45 -0.64 -28.16
N ILE A 118 -11.52 -0.74 -26.82
CA ILE A 118 -12.78 -0.65 -26.06
C ILE A 118 -13.43 0.72 -26.27
N PHE A 119 -12.62 1.79 -26.35
CA PHE A 119 -13.09 3.16 -26.62
C PHE A 119 -12.23 3.83 -27.70
N PRO A 120 -12.38 3.41 -28.97
CA PRO A 120 -11.44 3.76 -30.05
C PRO A 120 -11.39 5.25 -30.38
N ALA A 121 -12.46 6.01 -30.08
CA ALA A 121 -12.51 7.45 -30.32
C ALA A 121 -11.79 8.29 -29.23
N SER A 122 -11.30 7.68 -28.15
CA SER A 122 -10.68 8.39 -27.03
C SER A 122 -9.16 8.23 -27.05
N THR A 123 -8.47 9.28 -27.51
CA THR A 123 -6.99 9.35 -27.45
C THR A 123 -6.46 9.32 -26.03
N ASP A 124 -7.16 9.97 -25.08
CA ASP A 124 -6.78 10.03 -23.67
C ASP A 124 -6.93 8.67 -22.99
N PHE A 125 -7.96 7.88 -23.37
CA PHE A 125 -8.11 6.51 -22.93
C PHE A 125 -6.94 5.65 -23.43
N ALA A 126 -6.60 5.72 -24.70
CA ALA A 126 -5.48 4.99 -25.29
C ALA A 126 -4.14 5.37 -24.63
N ALA A 127 -3.91 6.64 -24.33
CA ALA A 127 -2.74 7.09 -23.58
C ALA A 127 -2.74 6.56 -22.13
N THR A 128 -3.90 6.54 -21.48
CA THR A 128 -4.03 6.01 -20.13
C THR A 128 -3.79 4.50 -20.08
N VAL A 129 -4.27 3.74 -21.06
CA VAL A 129 -3.99 2.30 -21.19
C VAL A 129 -2.48 2.05 -21.18
N ARG A 130 -1.71 2.80 -21.99
CA ARG A 130 -0.25 2.63 -22.05
C ARG A 130 0.41 2.95 -20.70
N ARG A 131 0.04 4.04 -20.03
CA ARG A 131 0.58 4.45 -18.73
C ARG A 131 0.25 3.46 -17.61
N THR A 132 -0.86 2.74 -17.71
CA THR A 132 -1.32 1.78 -16.69
C THR A 132 -0.79 0.36 -16.92
N TYR A 133 0.22 0.16 -17.76
CA TYR A 133 0.82 -1.14 -18.12
C TYR A 133 1.00 -2.07 -16.91
N ASN A 134 1.58 -1.59 -15.82
CA ASN A 134 1.84 -2.38 -14.63
C ASN A 134 0.59 -2.92 -13.92
N GLN A 135 -0.60 -2.38 -14.23
CA GLN A 135 -1.85 -2.82 -13.64
C GLN A 135 -2.56 -3.89 -14.49
N TRP A 136 -2.28 -3.96 -15.80
CA TRP A 136 -2.94 -4.89 -16.70
C TRP A 136 -2.01 -5.92 -17.35
N LYS A 137 -0.70 -5.78 -17.22
CA LYS A 137 0.27 -6.67 -17.89
C LYS A 137 0.07 -8.15 -17.56
N ASP A 138 -0.33 -8.45 -16.33
CA ASP A 138 -0.49 -9.81 -15.80
C ASP A 138 -1.95 -10.29 -15.80
N LEU A 139 -2.89 -9.53 -16.39
CA LEU A 139 -4.28 -9.94 -16.52
C LEU A 139 -4.40 -11.24 -17.32
N SER A 140 -5.22 -12.15 -16.83
CA SER A 140 -5.57 -13.37 -17.54
C SER A 140 -6.45 -13.07 -18.77
N THR A 141 -6.59 -14.06 -19.65
CA THR A 141 -7.55 -13.97 -20.78
C THR A 141 -9.00 -13.77 -20.30
N TYR A 142 -9.32 -14.35 -19.12
CA TYR A 142 -10.62 -14.16 -18.50
C TYR A 142 -10.82 -12.70 -18.08
N ASP A 143 -9.84 -12.10 -17.38
CA ASP A 143 -9.93 -10.72 -16.93
C ASP A 143 -10.06 -9.74 -18.10
N LEU A 144 -9.31 -9.98 -19.18
CA LEU A 144 -9.40 -9.15 -20.40
C LEU A 144 -10.76 -9.23 -21.07
N ARG A 145 -11.43 -10.40 -21.05
CA ARG A 145 -12.82 -10.53 -21.57
C ARG A 145 -13.81 -9.73 -20.73
N CYS A 146 -13.64 -9.74 -19.42
CA CYS A 146 -14.51 -9.01 -18.49
C CYS A 146 -14.28 -7.50 -18.52
N LEU A 147 -13.06 -7.06 -18.82
CA LEU A 147 -12.65 -5.66 -18.69
C LEU A 147 -13.47 -4.72 -19.60
N GLY A 148 -13.61 -5.04 -20.88
CA GLY A 148 -14.31 -4.20 -21.85
C GLY A 148 -15.78 -3.99 -21.49
N PRO A 149 -16.58 -5.07 -21.34
CA PRO A 149 -17.99 -4.96 -20.93
C PRO A 149 -18.15 -4.22 -19.59
N CYS A 150 -17.27 -4.48 -18.62
CA CYS A 150 -17.32 -3.82 -17.31
C CYS A 150 -17.06 -2.31 -17.42
N LEU A 151 -16.01 -1.89 -18.12
CA LEU A 151 -15.72 -0.47 -18.36
C LEU A 151 -16.86 0.23 -19.12
N THR A 152 -17.45 -0.44 -20.11
CA THR A 152 -18.57 0.10 -20.88
C THR A 152 -19.78 0.33 -19.99
N TRP A 153 -20.13 -0.65 -19.16
CA TRP A 153 -21.24 -0.53 -18.23
C TRP A 153 -21.00 0.56 -17.17
N LEU A 154 -19.82 0.57 -16.52
CA LEU A 154 -19.48 1.57 -15.52
C LEU A 154 -19.50 3.00 -16.09
N ARG A 155 -18.99 3.18 -17.31
CA ARG A 155 -19.04 4.47 -18.00
C ARG A 155 -20.46 4.93 -18.30
N ALA A 156 -21.35 4.01 -18.66
CA ALA A 156 -22.74 4.32 -18.93
C ALA A 156 -23.55 4.57 -17.66
N ASN A 157 -23.10 4.07 -16.50
CA ASN A 157 -23.79 4.12 -15.22
C ASN A 157 -22.90 4.66 -14.09
N PRO A 158 -22.32 5.88 -14.21
CA PRO A 158 -21.32 6.39 -13.26
C PRO A 158 -21.84 6.64 -11.84
N HIS A 159 -23.15 6.65 -11.66
CA HIS A 159 -23.84 6.86 -10.37
C HIS A 159 -24.96 5.83 -10.17
N SER A 160 -24.70 4.57 -10.50
CA SER A 160 -25.74 3.54 -10.47
C SER A 160 -26.27 3.27 -9.05
N GLY A 161 -25.44 3.41 -8.02
CA GLY A 161 -25.80 3.01 -6.65
C GLY A 161 -26.03 1.51 -6.48
N GLU A 162 -25.71 0.71 -7.50
CA GLU A 162 -25.86 -0.74 -7.46
C GLU A 162 -24.78 -1.40 -6.60
N TRP A 163 -25.11 -2.52 -6.01
CA TRP A 163 -24.11 -3.35 -5.35
C TRP A 163 -23.12 -3.92 -6.37
N GLU A 164 -21.84 -4.03 -6.02
CA GLU A 164 -20.82 -4.65 -6.87
C GLU A 164 -21.27 -6.03 -7.42
N ARG A 165 -22.03 -6.80 -6.64
CA ARG A 165 -22.58 -8.10 -7.05
C ARG A 165 -23.67 -8.00 -8.10
N ALA A 166 -24.36 -6.87 -8.18
CA ALA A 166 -25.49 -6.64 -9.08
C ALA A 166 -25.08 -6.04 -10.44
N VAL A 167 -23.78 -5.78 -10.65
CA VAL A 167 -23.28 -5.31 -11.95
C VAL A 167 -23.61 -6.37 -13.01
N PRO A 168 -24.42 -6.04 -14.05
CA PRO A 168 -24.99 -7.02 -14.99
C PRO A 168 -24.00 -7.33 -16.13
N VAL A 169 -22.79 -7.73 -15.78
CA VAL A 169 -21.74 -8.10 -16.72
C VAL A 169 -21.34 -9.55 -16.45
N GLU A 170 -21.46 -10.39 -17.46
CA GLU A 170 -21.12 -11.80 -17.36
C GLU A 170 -19.65 -11.98 -16.95
N GLY A 171 -19.42 -12.81 -15.94
CA GLY A 171 -18.09 -13.09 -15.39
C GLY A 171 -17.55 -12.03 -14.43
N VAL A 172 -18.26 -10.93 -14.20
CA VAL A 172 -17.90 -9.88 -13.24
C VAL A 172 -18.71 -10.06 -11.95
N ASP A 173 -18.00 -10.18 -10.83
CA ASP A 173 -18.58 -10.21 -9.49
C ASP A 173 -17.90 -9.20 -8.57
N GLY A 174 -18.35 -9.09 -7.32
CA GLY A 174 -17.78 -8.15 -6.35
C GLY A 174 -16.31 -8.42 -6.04
N LYS A 175 -15.85 -9.68 -6.07
CA LYS A 175 -14.43 -10.02 -5.85
C LYS A 175 -13.56 -9.57 -7.03
N TRP A 176 -14.08 -9.79 -8.25
CA TRP A 176 -13.42 -9.36 -9.47
C TRP A 176 -13.29 -7.83 -9.52
N ILE A 177 -14.38 -7.11 -9.23
CA ILE A 177 -14.39 -5.64 -9.16
C ILE A 177 -13.41 -5.16 -8.08
N GLY A 178 -13.45 -5.75 -6.89
CA GLY A 178 -12.54 -5.41 -5.80
C GLY A 178 -11.07 -5.57 -6.18
N THR A 179 -10.71 -6.68 -6.82
CA THR A 179 -9.36 -6.98 -7.29
C THR A 179 -8.89 -5.99 -8.36
N HIS A 180 -9.78 -5.64 -9.29
CA HIS A 180 -9.43 -4.78 -10.43
C HIS A 180 -9.83 -3.30 -10.24
N ARG A 181 -10.33 -2.92 -9.07
CA ARG A 181 -10.86 -1.57 -8.79
C ARG A 181 -9.90 -0.46 -9.17
N ARG A 182 -8.62 -0.62 -8.83
CA ARG A 182 -7.60 0.39 -9.14
C ARG A 182 -7.41 0.57 -10.65
N LEU A 183 -7.44 -0.52 -11.41
CA LEU A 183 -7.34 -0.49 -12.87
C LEU A 183 -8.58 0.14 -13.48
N LEU A 184 -9.78 -0.29 -13.04
CA LEU A 184 -11.05 0.24 -13.52
C LEU A 184 -11.13 1.76 -13.34
N LEU A 185 -10.80 2.24 -12.14
CA LEU A 185 -10.76 3.68 -11.86
C LEU A 185 -9.74 4.41 -12.74
N ALA A 186 -8.51 3.89 -12.84
CA ALA A 186 -7.48 4.52 -13.66
C ALA A 186 -7.91 4.64 -15.13
N LEU A 187 -8.59 3.62 -15.68
CA LEU A 187 -9.06 3.61 -17.06
C LEU A 187 -10.31 4.48 -17.27
N LEU A 188 -11.04 4.80 -16.23
CA LEU A 188 -12.24 5.65 -16.29
C LEU A 188 -11.96 7.14 -16.07
N VAL A 189 -10.78 7.49 -15.51
CA VAL A 189 -10.37 8.90 -15.32
C VAL A 189 -10.49 9.77 -16.59
N PRO A 190 -10.14 9.30 -17.82
CA PRO A 190 -10.29 10.10 -19.03
C PRO A 190 -11.74 10.52 -19.35
N PHE A 191 -12.72 9.85 -18.72
CA PHE A 191 -14.14 10.15 -18.85
C PHE A 191 -14.71 10.96 -17.68
N GLY A 192 -13.83 11.48 -16.80
CA GLY A 192 -14.22 12.25 -15.62
C GLY A 192 -14.76 11.41 -14.46
N ILE A 193 -14.60 10.07 -14.52
CA ILE A 193 -15.11 9.15 -13.50
C ILE A 193 -13.97 8.84 -12.51
N THR A 194 -14.13 9.29 -11.28
CA THR A 194 -13.15 9.12 -10.17
C THR A 194 -13.63 8.16 -9.09
N ASP A 195 -14.89 7.77 -9.13
CA ASP A 195 -15.50 6.70 -8.33
C ASP A 195 -16.34 5.79 -9.24
N LEU A 196 -16.42 4.49 -8.91
CA LEU A 196 -17.18 3.55 -9.73
C LEU A 196 -18.70 3.73 -9.61
N GLY A 197 -19.18 4.56 -8.70
CA GLY A 197 -20.59 4.80 -8.44
C GLY A 197 -21.34 3.57 -7.90
N LEU A 198 -20.60 2.56 -7.41
CA LEU A 198 -21.15 1.33 -6.87
C LEU A 198 -21.28 1.42 -5.35
N ARG A 199 -22.34 0.82 -4.82
CA ARG A 199 -22.56 0.69 -3.40
C ARG A 199 -21.49 -0.24 -2.81
N ARG A 200 -20.88 0.19 -1.74
CA ARG A 200 -19.99 -0.65 -0.91
C ARG A 200 -20.77 -1.17 0.30
N SER A 201 -20.27 -2.26 0.89
CA SER A 201 -20.79 -2.68 2.19
C SER A 201 -20.56 -1.55 3.19
N ASP A 202 -21.60 -1.17 3.89
CA ASP A 202 -21.52 -0.18 4.94
C ASP A 202 -20.52 -0.66 6.00
N ALA A 203 -19.78 0.28 6.58
CA ALA A 203 -18.97 -0.01 7.75
C ALA A 203 -19.89 -0.54 8.84
N ARG A 204 -19.45 -1.57 9.55
CA ARG A 204 -20.23 -2.17 10.63
C ARG A 204 -19.54 -1.92 11.95
N LEU A 205 -20.34 -1.70 12.98
CA LEU A 205 -19.91 -1.58 14.36
C LEU A 205 -20.33 -2.84 15.11
N ARG A 206 -19.40 -3.44 15.83
CA ARG A 206 -19.72 -4.49 16.79
C ARG A 206 -19.70 -3.89 18.18
N LEU A 207 -20.80 -4.05 18.89
CA LEU A 207 -20.95 -3.64 20.28
C LEU A 207 -21.56 -4.75 21.12
N ARG A 208 -21.24 -4.75 22.42
CA ARG A 208 -21.75 -5.69 23.40
C ARG A 208 -22.23 -4.93 24.63
N TYR A 209 -23.43 -5.22 25.07
CA TYR A 209 -23.94 -4.74 26.35
C TYR A 209 -23.27 -5.51 27.49
N LEU A 210 -22.70 -4.78 28.44
CA LEU A 210 -22.05 -5.34 29.61
C LEU A 210 -23.01 -5.40 30.82
N ASN A 211 -24.05 -4.53 30.83
CA ASN A 211 -25.17 -4.57 31.75
C ASN A 211 -26.45 -4.16 31.01
N HIS A 212 -27.63 -4.30 31.65
CA HIS A 212 -28.94 -3.92 31.08
C HIS A 212 -29.12 -4.37 29.62
N ALA A 213 -28.67 -5.59 29.33
CA ALA A 213 -28.69 -6.13 27.96
C ALA A 213 -30.13 -6.25 27.44
N PRO A 214 -30.44 -5.71 26.26
CA PRO A 214 -31.68 -6.08 25.57
C PRO A 214 -31.63 -7.57 25.17
N ALA A 215 -32.64 -8.02 24.40
CA ALA A 215 -32.71 -9.44 23.99
C ALA A 215 -31.44 -9.96 23.30
N LEU A 216 -30.66 -9.06 22.67
CA LEU A 216 -29.38 -9.36 22.01
C LEU A 216 -28.27 -8.56 22.70
N SER A 217 -27.37 -9.25 23.39
CA SER A 217 -26.29 -8.59 24.13
C SER A 217 -25.03 -8.31 23.30
N ASP A 218 -24.78 -9.05 22.22
CA ASP A 218 -23.64 -8.87 21.30
C ASP A 218 -24.19 -8.75 19.88
N ILE A 219 -24.03 -7.57 19.27
CA ILE A 219 -24.61 -7.23 17.98
C ILE A 219 -23.58 -6.59 17.07
N GLU A 220 -23.71 -6.86 15.77
CA GLU A 220 -22.94 -6.20 14.73
C GLU A 220 -23.91 -5.57 13.73
N ILE A 221 -23.91 -4.25 13.67
CA ILE A 221 -24.89 -3.48 12.91
C ILE A 221 -24.21 -2.48 11.96
N PRO A 222 -24.89 -2.03 10.91
CA PRO A 222 -24.40 -0.92 10.08
C PRO A 222 -24.06 0.30 10.94
N LEU A 223 -22.97 1.00 10.58
CA LEU A 223 -22.52 2.18 11.32
C LEU A 223 -23.58 3.30 11.34
N ALA A 224 -24.34 3.42 10.26
CA ALA A 224 -25.45 4.37 10.17
C ALA A 224 -26.55 4.07 11.21
N ASP A 225 -26.88 2.80 11.42
CA ASP A 225 -27.84 2.36 12.44
C ASP A 225 -27.27 2.58 13.84
N ALA A 226 -25.98 2.29 14.03
CA ALA A 226 -25.28 2.51 15.30
C ALA A 226 -25.30 3.98 15.72
N ALA A 227 -25.27 4.92 14.79
CA ALA A 227 -25.33 6.35 15.06
C ALA A 227 -26.64 6.80 15.75
N THR A 228 -27.70 6.02 15.60
CA THR A 228 -29.04 6.33 16.16
C THR A 228 -29.42 5.53 17.40
N LEU A 229 -28.53 4.64 17.90
CA LEU A 229 -28.85 3.71 18.98
C LEU A 229 -29.16 4.39 20.33
N PHE A 230 -28.54 5.51 20.63
CA PHE A 230 -28.64 6.20 21.91
C PHE A 230 -29.01 7.68 21.71
N PRO A 231 -30.28 7.97 21.35
CA PRO A 231 -30.69 9.33 21.01
C PRO A 231 -30.78 10.26 22.27
N ASP A 232 -31.17 9.71 23.42
CA ASP A 232 -31.51 10.53 24.60
C ASP A 232 -30.50 10.37 25.74
N THR A 233 -30.01 9.14 25.97
CA THR A 233 -29.14 8.84 27.11
C THR A 233 -27.91 8.08 26.63
N PRO A 234 -26.74 8.74 26.53
CA PRO A 234 -25.53 8.08 26.12
C PRO A 234 -25.10 7.03 27.16
N PRO A 235 -24.59 5.86 26.72
CA PRO A 235 -24.08 4.83 27.62
C PRO A 235 -22.70 5.19 28.14
N ARG A 236 -22.21 4.45 29.16
CA ARG A 236 -20.76 4.29 29.34
C ARG A 236 -20.20 3.39 28.25
N VAL A 237 -19.04 3.72 27.75
CA VAL A 237 -18.44 3.02 26.62
C VAL A 237 -17.04 2.51 26.98
N LEU A 238 -16.82 1.21 26.86
CA LEU A 238 -15.48 0.62 26.86
C LEU A 238 -15.07 0.29 25.43
N ILE A 239 -14.08 0.98 24.90
CA ILE A 239 -13.49 0.65 23.59
C ILE A 239 -12.34 -0.31 23.81
N VAL A 240 -12.38 -1.48 23.16
CA VAL A 240 -11.38 -2.55 23.26
C VAL A 240 -10.91 -2.94 21.88
N GLU A 241 -9.60 -3.00 21.64
CA GLU A 241 -9.06 -3.34 20.32
C GLU A 241 -9.04 -4.84 20.06
N ASN A 242 -8.67 -5.61 21.04
CA ASN A 242 -8.50 -7.06 20.89
C ASN A 242 -9.84 -7.79 20.91
N LYS A 243 -10.12 -8.56 19.85
CA LYS A 243 -11.37 -9.30 19.69
C LYS A 243 -11.56 -10.36 20.77
N GLN A 244 -10.51 -11.06 21.19
CA GLN A 244 -10.63 -12.11 22.21
C GLN A 244 -10.92 -11.47 23.57
N THR A 245 -10.27 -10.38 23.89
CA THR A 245 -10.55 -9.58 25.08
C THR A 245 -12.00 -9.08 25.06
N PHE A 246 -12.46 -8.52 23.94
CA PHE A 246 -13.85 -8.05 23.79
C PHE A 246 -14.87 -9.17 24.06
N LEU A 247 -14.65 -10.36 23.51
CA LEU A 247 -15.54 -11.50 23.70
C LEU A 247 -15.53 -12.02 25.14
N ALA A 248 -14.39 -11.92 25.83
CA ALA A 248 -14.21 -12.40 27.19
C ALA A 248 -14.67 -11.41 28.27
N LEU A 249 -14.98 -10.14 27.91
CA LEU A 249 -15.37 -9.12 28.88
C LEU A 249 -16.45 -9.63 29.85
N PRO A 250 -16.33 -9.36 31.17
CA PRO A 250 -17.29 -9.78 32.15
C PRO A 250 -18.60 -9.02 31.99
N ALA A 251 -19.71 -9.64 32.40
CA ALA A 251 -20.91 -8.88 32.70
C ALA A 251 -20.65 -7.98 33.91
N LEU A 252 -21.18 -6.77 33.86
CA LEU A 252 -21.15 -5.83 34.97
C LEU A 252 -22.45 -5.86 35.74
N ALA A 253 -22.47 -5.27 36.94
CA ALA A 253 -23.69 -5.16 37.72
C ALA A 253 -24.73 -4.28 36.97
N ASP A 254 -26.01 -4.58 37.18
CA ASP A 254 -27.11 -3.80 36.62
C ASP A 254 -27.23 -2.46 37.39
N ALA A 255 -26.28 -1.57 37.07
CA ALA A 255 -26.25 -0.20 37.57
C ALA A 255 -26.49 0.78 36.42
N SER A 256 -27.17 1.83 36.66
CA SER A 256 -27.31 2.93 35.69
C SER A 256 -26.02 3.77 35.67
N PRO A 257 -25.53 4.19 34.49
CA PRO A 257 -26.11 4.05 33.15
C PRO A 257 -25.80 2.72 32.48
N THR A 258 -26.48 2.45 31.35
CA THR A 258 -26.14 1.35 30.44
C THR A 258 -24.68 1.40 30.07
N THR A 259 -24.01 0.26 30.18
CA THR A 259 -22.59 0.14 29.82
C THR A 259 -22.43 -0.80 28.62
N ILE A 260 -21.73 -0.34 27.60
CA ILE A 260 -21.44 -1.13 26.40
C ILE A 260 -19.94 -1.23 26.16
N ALA A 261 -19.52 -2.32 25.52
CA ALA A 261 -18.21 -2.39 24.90
C ALA A 261 -18.32 -2.21 23.39
N ILE A 262 -17.37 -1.51 22.79
CA ILE A 262 -17.22 -1.39 21.35
C ILE A 262 -15.92 -2.09 20.95
N LEU A 263 -15.99 -2.96 19.94
CA LEU A 263 -14.80 -3.55 19.34
C LEU A 263 -14.15 -2.51 18.42
N GLY A 264 -13.03 -1.94 18.89
CA GLY A 264 -12.16 -1.06 18.11
C GLY A 264 -11.24 -1.92 17.23
N SER A 265 -11.19 -1.66 15.94
CA SER A 265 -10.13 -2.16 15.04
C SER A 265 -9.31 -0.97 14.58
N GLY A 266 -8.07 -1.16 14.10
CA GLY A 266 -7.13 -0.08 13.77
C GLY A 266 -7.66 1.10 12.92
N THR A 267 -8.85 0.96 12.30
CA THR A 267 -9.60 2.04 11.62
C THR A 267 -10.71 2.65 12.48
N ALA A 268 -10.88 2.21 13.73
CA ALA A 268 -12.03 2.54 14.59
C ALA A 268 -12.16 4.03 14.86
N ALA A 269 -11.06 4.77 15.01
CA ALA A 269 -11.14 6.21 15.31
C ALA A 269 -11.97 6.98 14.28
N HIS A 270 -11.85 6.66 12.99
CA HIS A 270 -12.67 7.30 11.95
C HIS A 270 -14.12 6.82 11.95
N GLN A 271 -14.37 5.55 12.27
CA GLN A 271 -15.73 5.03 12.36
C GLN A 271 -16.48 5.61 13.56
N LEU A 272 -15.79 5.78 14.69
CA LEU A 272 -16.37 6.33 15.90
C LEU A 272 -16.84 7.79 15.75
N GLN A 273 -16.24 8.58 14.87
CA GLN A 273 -16.68 9.94 14.56
C GLN A 273 -18.13 10.02 14.05
N ALA A 274 -18.60 8.96 13.38
CA ALA A 274 -19.98 8.91 12.91
C ALA A 274 -21.01 8.73 14.02
N LEU A 275 -20.56 8.37 15.24
CA LEU A 275 -21.42 8.14 16.40
C LEU A 275 -21.54 9.42 17.24
N GLY A 276 -22.44 10.34 16.85
CA GLY A 276 -22.59 11.63 17.51
C GLY A 276 -22.84 11.56 19.02
N TRP A 277 -23.50 10.50 19.50
CA TRP A 277 -23.76 10.29 20.91
C TRP A 277 -22.49 10.03 21.76
N LEU A 278 -21.37 9.64 21.15
CA LEU A 278 -20.09 9.49 21.85
C LEU A 278 -19.54 10.80 22.41
N HIS A 279 -19.92 11.95 21.87
CA HIS A 279 -19.52 13.26 22.42
C HIS A 279 -20.09 13.51 23.83
N HIS A 280 -21.11 12.77 24.22
CA HIS A 280 -21.81 12.89 25.51
C HIS A 280 -21.66 11.61 26.38
N ALA A 281 -20.97 10.58 25.91
CA ALA A 281 -20.76 9.31 26.60
C ALA A 281 -19.49 9.35 27.48
N ASP A 282 -19.49 8.64 28.58
CA ASP A 282 -18.26 8.37 29.34
C ASP A 282 -17.45 7.30 28.59
N ILE A 283 -16.32 7.67 28.01
CA ILE A 283 -15.52 6.80 27.18
C ILE A 283 -14.27 6.34 27.94
N THR A 284 -14.10 5.03 28.04
CA THR A 284 -12.89 4.38 28.50
C THR A 284 -12.29 3.58 27.34
N TYR A 285 -11.01 3.80 27.06
CA TYR A 285 -10.29 3.11 26.00
C TYR A 285 -9.25 2.15 26.59
N TRP A 286 -9.20 0.94 26.08
CA TRP A 286 -8.18 -0.04 26.41
C TRP A 286 -7.61 -0.65 25.15
N GLY A 287 -6.34 -0.35 24.85
CA GLY A 287 -5.56 -0.86 23.73
C GLY A 287 -4.33 -1.63 24.18
N ASP A 288 -3.55 -2.10 23.20
CA ASP A 288 -2.23 -2.67 23.45
C ASP A 288 -1.27 -1.59 23.97
N LEU A 289 -0.34 -1.99 24.82
CA LEU A 289 0.74 -1.12 25.28
C LEU A 289 1.89 -1.15 24.27
N ASP A 290 1.66 -0.53 23.11
CA ASP A 290 2.61 -0.40 22.01
C ASP A 290 2.42 0.91 21.21
N ALA A 291 3.24 1.12 20.17
CA ALA A 291 3.17 2.34 19.35
C ALA A 291 1.79 2.53 18.70
N ALA A 292 1.17 1.44 18.25
CA ALA A 292 -0.12 1.49 17.56
C ALA A 292 -1.25 1.81 18.55
N GLY A 293 -1.33 1.14 19.70
CA GLY A 293 -2.37 1.35 20.69
C GLY A 293 -2.35 2.77 21.27
N PHE A 294 -1.17 3.33 21.56
CA PHE A 294 -1.07 4.73 21.97
C PHE A 294 -1.41 5.71 20.86
N ALA A 295 -1.10 5.41 19.60
CA ALA A 295 -1.49 6.24 18.46
C ALA A 295 -3.02 6.23 18.25
N ILE A 296 -3.67 5.09 18.45
CA ILE A 296 -5.12 4.97 18.35
C ILE A 296 -5.80 5.71 19.50
N LEU A 297 -5.32 5.56 20.74
CA LEU A 297 -5.80 6.36 21.87
C LEU A 297 -5.69 7.86 21.60
N ASN A 298 -4.54 8.30 21.08
CA ASN A 298 -4.33 9.69 20.70
C ASN A 298 -5.34 10.15 19.65
N ALA A 299 -5.63 9.33 18.63
CA ALA A 299 -6.60 9.62 17.60
C ALA A 299 -8.05 9.66 18.14
N VAL A 300 -8.43 8.71 19.01
CA VAL A 300 -9.74 8.71 19.67
C VAL A 300 -9.91 9.97 20.50
N ARG A 301 -8.91 10.35 21.31
CA ARG A 301 -8.98 11.55 22.16
C ARG A 301 -8.94 12.86 21.37
N ALA A 302 -8.36 12.87 20.19
CA ALA A 302 -8.44 14.04 19.29
C ALA A 302 -9.89 14.39 18.92
N HIS A 303 -10.77 13.38 18.83
CA HIS A 303 -12.20 13.56 18.55
C HIS A 303 -13.06 13.60 19.80
N PHE A 304 -12.68 12.84 20.84
CA PHE A 304 -13.39 12.74 22.11
C PHE A 304 -12.43 13.06 23.26
N PRO A 305 -12.18 14.36 23.56
CA PRO A 305 -11.16 14.81 24.52
C PRO A 305 -11.33 14.29 25.95
N HIS A 306 -12.54 13.90 26.32
CA HIS A 306 -12.91 13.35 27.64
C HIS A 306 -12.62 11.84 27.78
N THR A 307 -12.06 11.18 26.75
CA THR A 307 -11.71 9.76 26.82
C THR A 307 -10.67 9.50 27.89
N THR A 308 -10.94 8.55 28.77
CA THR A 308 -9.98 7.99 29.73
C THR A 308 -9.32 6.73 29.17
N SER A 309 -8.15 6.39 29.66
CA SER A 309 -7.48 5.11 29.30
C SER A 309 -7.53 4.13 30.47
N LEU A 310 -7.60 2.84 30.15
CA LEU A 310 -7.55 1.76 31.13
C LEU A 310 -6.27 0.95 30.94
N LEU A 311 -5.52 0.72 32.02
CA LEU A 311 -4.28 -0.10 31.98
C LEU A 311 -3.24 0.40 30.95
N MET A 312 -3.21 1.70 30.67
CA MET A 312 -2.23 2.33 29.76
C MET A 312 -1.35 3.36 30.50
N ASP A 313 -0.99 3.08 31.73
CA ASP A 313 -0.22 3.92 32.64
C ASP A 313 1.16 3.31 32.99
N PRO A 314 2.08 4.08 33.60
CA PRO A 314 3.41 3.59 33.97
C PRO A 314 3.43 2.44 34.98
N ALA A 315 2.43 2.38 35.87
CA ALA A 315 2.32 1.34 36.87
C ALA A 315 2.03 0.00 36.20
N THR A 316 1.10 0.00 35.22
CA THR A 316 0.78 -1.17 34.40
C THR A 316 1.98 -1.64 33.59
N VAL A 317 2.70 -0.73 32.91
CA VAL A 317 3.93 -1.07 32.19
C VAL A 317 4.95 -1.71 33.11
N THR A 318 5.17 -1.14 34.31
CA THR A 318 6.15 -1.64 35.28
C THR A 318 5.72 -3.02 35.82
N LYS A 319 4.46 -3.18 36.17
CA LYS A 319 3.91 -4.43 36.73
C LYS A 319 4.07 -5.60 35.73
N PHE A 320 3.80 -5.35 34.46
CA PHE A 320 3.75 -6.38 33.43
C PHE A 320 4.96 -6.36 32.47
N GLN A 321 6.02 -5.62 32.78
CA GLN A 321 7.21 -5.53 31.95
C GLN A 321 7.85 -6.90 31.62
N HIS A 322 7.74 -7.86 32.53
CA HIS A 322 8.25 -9.23 32.34
C HIS A 322 7.52 -10.00 31.22
N LEU A 323 6.35 -9.54 30.78
CA LEU A 323 5.55 -10.11 29.67
C LEU A 323 5.80 -9.39 28.34
N ALA A 324 6.64 -8.34 28.34
CA ALA A 324 6.90 -7.54 27.17
C ALA A 324 7.71 -8.31 26.12
N VAL A 325 7.46 -7.98 24.85
CA VAL A 325 8.18 -8.51 23.67
C VAL A 325 8.63 -7.33 22.79
N PRO A 326 9.60 -7.54 21.87
CA PRO A 326 9.98 -6.50 20.92
C PRO A 326 8.80 -5.96 20.11
N ASP A 327 8.71 -4.64 19.98
CA ASP A 327 7.73 -3.96 19.14
C ASP A 327 8.34 -3.64 17.77
N PRO A 328 7.71 -4.03 16.64
CA PRO A 328 8.14 -3.63 15.31
C PRO A 328 7.89 -2.15 15.01
N GLY A 329 7.03 -1.47 15.78
CA GLY A 329 6.73 -0.04 15.66
C GLY A 329 7.96 0.82 15.94
N ASP A 330 8.07 1.99 15.30
CA ASP A 330 9.24 2.87 15.48
C ASP A 330 9.16 3.76 16.73
N GLY A 331 7.97 3.96 17.30
CA GLY A 331 7.74 4.75 18.52
C GLY A 331 8.13 6.23 18.42
N SER A 332 8.36 6.74 17.20
CA SER A 332 8.83 8.12 16.97
C SER A 332 7.69 9.13 16.86
N ALA A 333 6.45 8.70 16.86
CA ALA A 333 5.29 9.56 16.67
C ALA A 333 5.12 10.57 17.81
N THR A 334 4.85 11.83 17.47
CA THR A 334 4.46 12.85 18.44
C THR A 334 2.97 12.73 18.71
N LEU A 335 2.60 12.28 19.91
CA LEU A 335 1.23 12.01 20.34
C LEU A 335 0.78 13.12 21.30
N THR A 336 0.13 14.16 20.76
CA THR A 336 -0.19 15.42 21.49
C THR A 336 -1.42 15.33 22.38
N HIS A 337 -2.28 14.33 22.18
CA HIS A 337 -3.52 14.15 22.94
C HIS A 337 -3.39 13.12 24.07
N LEU A 338 -2.20 12.56 24.30
CA LEU A 338 -1.94 11.70 25.46
C LEU A 338 -1.80 12.55 26.73
N THR A 339 -2.26 12.03 27.86
CA THR A 339 -2.01 12.59 29.18
C THR A 339 -0.51 12.44 29.54
N THR A 340 -0.07 13.18 30.57
CA THR A 340 1.31 13.09 31.05
C THR A 340 1.69 11.67 31.47
N GLU A 341 0.77 10.94 32.11
CA GLU A 341 1.02 9.55 32.54
C GLU A 341 1.09 8.59 31.37
N GLU A 342 0.22 8.72 30.39
CA GLU A 342 0.27 7.91 29.16
C GLU A 342 1.54 8.17 28.35
N GLN A 343 1.96 9.44 28.27
CA GLN A 343 3.25 9.79 27.64
C GLN A 343 4.45 9.18 28.40
N ARG A 344 4.37 9.08 29.72
CA ARG A 344 5.39 8.37 30.51
C ARG A 344 5.38 6.88 30.24
N ALA A 345 4.21 6.24 30.20
CA ALA A 345 4.04 4.85 29.86
C ALA A 345 4.62 4.54 28.47
N TYR A 346 4.25 5.36 27.49
CA TYR A 346 4.77 5.27 26.12
C TYR A 346 6.31 5.35 26.09
N ARG A 347 6.90 6.34 26.77
CA ARG A 347 8.37 6.48 26.84
C ARG A 347 9.02 5.29 27.53
N LEU A 348 8.44 4.72 28.59
CA LEU A 348 9.01 3.56 29.29
C LEU A 348 9.16 2.35 28.38
N LEU A 349 8.22 2.13 27.45
CA LEU A 349 8.29 1.05 26.47
C LEU A 349 9.46 1.26 25.46
N TYR A 350 9.73 2.51 25.09
CA TYR A 350 10.69 2.81 24.02
C TYR A 350 12.11 3.10 24.52
N THR A 351 12.28 3.64 25.74
CA THR A 351 13.61 3.89 26.32
C THR A 351 14.36 2.61 26.72
N LYS A 352 13.65 1.51 26.95
CA LYS A 352 14.18 0.19 27.33
C LYS A 352 14.30 -0.81 26.19
N GLY A 353 14.18 -0.37 24.92
CA GLY A 353 14.47 -1.23 23.77
C GLY A 353 13.29 -1.56 22.88
N ARG A 354 12.31 -0.68 22.69
CA ARG A 354 11.11 -0.86 21.86
C ARG A 354 10.35 -2.13 22.27
N LEU A 355 9.61 -2.03 23.33
CA LEU A 355 8.83 -3.12 23.89
C LEU A 355 7.35 -2.89 23.67
N ARG A 356 6.58 -3.97 23.56
CA ARG A 356 5.12 -3.98 23.60
C ARG A 356 4.61 -5.00 24.60
N ILE A 357 3.48 -4.70 25.19
CA ILE A 357 2.70 -5.62 26.03
C ILE A 357 1.30 -5.69 25.43
N GLU A 358 0.97 -6.81 24.81
CA GLU A 358 -0.34 -7.05 24.21
C GLU A 358 -1.41 -7.20 25.31
N GLN A 359 -2.62 -6.71 25.08
CA GLN A 359 -3.77 -6.84 25.99
C GLN A 359 -3.95 -8.29 26.51
N GLU A 360 -3.79 -9.26 25.62
CA GLU A 360 -3.97 -10.68 25.96
C GLU A 360 -2.90 -11.22 26.91
N ARG A 361 -1.77 -10.52 27.07
CA ARG A 361 -0.70 -10.93 28.01
C ARG A 361 -0.94 -10.44 29.43
N ILE A 362 -1.78 -9.43 29.61
CA ILE A 362 -2.18 -8.98 30.94
C ILE A 362 -3.10 -10.05 31.53
N PRO A 363 -2.84 -10.57 32.76
CA PRO A 363 -3.70 -11.56 33.38
C PRO A 363 -5.14 -11.09 33.40
N PHE A 364 -6.06 -11.89 32.88
CA PHE A 364 -7.44 -11.47 32.67
C PHE A 364 -8.16 -11.11 33.98
N ALA A 365 -7.78 -11.71 35.09
CA ALA A 365 -8.31 -11.37 36.41
C ALA A 365 -7.95 -9.91 36.80
N ASP A 366 -6.71 -9.48 36.53
CA ASP A 366 -6.28 -8.09 36.77
C ASP A 366 -7.05 -7.12 35.89
N ALA A 367 -7.24 -7.46 34.61
CA ALA A 367 -8.02 -6.66 33.67
C ALA A 367 -9.49 -6.55 34.12
N CYS A 368 -10.12 -7.65 34.54
CA CYS A 368 -11.49 -7.65 35.05
C CYS A 368 -11.65 -6.81 36.32
N ALA A 369 -10.66 -6.82 37.22
CA ALA A 369 -10.65 -5.98 38.40
C ALA A 369 -10.61 -4.49 38.02
N ALA A 370 -9.69 -4.12 37.14
CA ALA A 370 -9.57 -2.74 36.65
C ALA A 370 -10.82 -2.26 35.91
N ILE A 371 -11.45 -3.14 35.10
CA ILE A 371 -12.71 -2.81 34.40
C ILE A 371 -13.84 -2.52 35.40
N ARG A 372 -14.00 -3.35 36.45
CA ARG A 372 -15.04 -3.14 37.46
C ARG A 372 -14.80 -1.90 38.30
N GLU A 373 -13.54 -1.53 38.53
CA GLU A 373 -13.18 -0.30 39.22
C GLU A 373 -13.46 0.96 38.36
N ALA A 374 -13.13 0.90 37.07
CA ALA A 374 -13.31 2.02 36.15
C ALA A 374 -14.79 2.21 35.71
N LEU A 375 -15.57 1.13 35.72
CA LEU A 375 -16.97 1.09 35.26
C LEU A 375 -17.88 0.52 36.36
N PRO A 376 -18.02 1.22 37.48
CA PRO A 376 -18.79 0.75 38.65
C PRO A 376 -20.28 0.62 38.38
#